data_78f8cb4b91a16b0b4e816f3ed2703336
#
_entry.id   78f8cb4b91a16b0b4e816f3ed2703336
#
_cell.length_a   1.000
_cell.length_b   1.000
_cell.length_c   1.000
_cell.angle_alpha   90.00
_cell.angle_beta   90.00
_cell.angle_gamma   90.00
#
_symmetry.space_group_name_H-M   'P 1'
#
loop_
_entity.id
_entity.type
_entity.pdbx_description
1 polymer ?
#
loop_
_entity_poly.entity_id
_entity_poly.type
_entity_poly.pdbx_seq_one_letter_code
_entity_poly.pdbx_strand_id
1 'polypeptide(L)'
;MDEFASRSSARLFLAAVPDAGTAERIHQLASVLKRAHRFGGKLIAPERLHISLFALSGLPEGHLCAVWEAAMDVRTEPFEVLLDRTASFRGRTGNCPFVLIGGKGLHRLQSFRQMLGAAMARRGLRRLADTNFTPHVTLLYDAVGAAEYPTEPIGWTVREFVLIRSLNGHERLVRWPLWVDNQRAHPADIPRRIISSGKAAASSPRSS
;
A
#
# COMPACT_ATOMS: atom_id res chain seq x y z
N MET A 1 -6.65 -24.13 -28.93
CA MET A 1 -6.50 -22.64 -28.91
C MET A 1 -7.13 -22.18 -27.63
N ASP A 2 -6.31 -22.20 -26.58
CA ASP A 2 -6.78 -21.83 -25.22
C ASP A 2 -6.44 -20.40 -24.92
N GLU A 3 -7.47 -19.57 -24.99
CA GLU A 3 -7.45 -18.18 -24.59
C GLU A 3 -7.62 -18.13 -23.06
N PHE A 4 -6.57 -18.46 -22.33
CA PHE A 4 -6.47 -18.16 -20.90
C PHE A 4 -6.23 -16.64 -20.75
N ALA A 5 -7.31 -15.86 -20.87
CA ALA A 5 -7.33 -14.49 -20.42
C ALA A 5 -6.92 -14.46 -18.95
N SER A 6 -5.68 -14.04 -18.69
CA SER A 6 -5.17 -13.74 -17.37
C SER A 6 -6.14 -12.74 -16.72
N ARG A 7 -7.08 -13.22 -15.91
CA ARG A 7 -7.89 -12.39 -15.04
C ARG A 7 -6.95 -11.69 -14.07
N SER A 8 -6.64 -10.43 -14.35
CA SER A 8 -5.91 -9.57 -13.45
C SER A 8 -6.71 -9.48 -12.14
N SER A 9 -6.36 -10.32 -11.17
CA SER A 9 -6.99 -10.29 -9.87
C SER A 9 -6.67 -8.97 -9.18
N ALA A 10 -7.67 -8.29 -8.64
CA ALA A 10 -7.48 -7.07 -7.88
C ALA A 10 -6.46 -7.30 -6.75
N ARG A 11 -5.46 -6.43 -6.65
CA ARG A 11 -4.51 -6.47 -5.55
C ARG A 11 -5.07 -5.69 -4.37
N LEU A 12 -5.05 -6.31 -3.18
CA LEU A 12 -5.40 -5.68 -1.92
C LEU A 12 -4.13 -5.45 -1.09
N PHE A 13 -4.03 -4.30 -0.46
CA PHE A 13 -2.91 -3.99 0.43
C PHE A 13 -3.26 -2.89 1.42
N LEU A 14 -2.61 -2.92 2.60
CA LEU A 14 -2.62 -1.83 3.57
C LEU A 14 -1.50 -0.85 3.22
N ALA A 15 -1.78 0.45 3.34
CA ALA A 15 -0.83 1.50 2.98
C ALA A 15 -0.92 2.74 3.88
N ALA A 16 0.21 3.43 4.03
CA ALA A 16 0.27 4.84 4.43
C ALA A 16 0.33 5.71 3.18
N VAL A 17 -0.48 6.76 3.14
CA VAL A 17 -0.57 7.65 1.98
C VAL A 17 -0.15 9.07 2.36
N PRO A 18 0.59 9.78 1.49
CA PRO A 18 0.86 11.19 1.70
C PRO A 18 -0.42 12.02 1.53
N ASP A 19 -0.45 13.21 2.15
CA ASP A 19 -1.44 14.22 1.81
C ASP A 19 -1.26 14.71 0.37
N ALA A 20 -2.29 15.40 -0.16
CA ALA A 20 -2.29 15.82 -1.57
C ALA A 20 -1.11 16.75 -1.91
N GLY A 21 -0.76 17.68 -1.03
CA GLY A 21 0.37 18.60 -1.25
C GLY A 21 1.71 17.87 -1.27
N THR A 22 1.89 16.91 -0.36
CA THR A 22 3.10 16.07 -0.34
C THR A 22 3.15 15.13 -1.54
N ALA A 23 2.04 14.53 -1.95
CA ALA A 23 1.97 13.69 -3.15
C ALA A 23 2.39 14.45 -4.40
N GLU A 24 1.95 15.70 -4.55
CA GLU A 24 2.33 16.57 -5.67
C GLU A 24 3.83 16.91 -5.64
N ARG A 25 4.40 17.23 -4.47
CA ARG A 25 5.84 17.46 -4.32
C ARG A 25 6.67 16.23 -4.71
N ILE A 26 6.24 15.02 -4.30
CA ILE A 26 6.89 13.76 -4.68
C ILE A 26 6.81 13.57 -6.20
N HIS A 27 5.67 13.84 -6.82
CA HIS A 27 5.48 13.70 -8.26
C HIS A 27 6.34 14.70 -9.07
N GLN A 28 6.47 15.92 -8.58
CA GLN A 28 7.36 16.94 -9.17
C GLN A 28 8.83 16.51 -9.10
N LEU A 29 9.29 16.04 -7.93
CA LEU A 29 10.64 15.47 -7.79
C LEU A 29 10.84 14.28 -8.76
N ALA A 30 9.89 13.36 -8.82
CA ALA A 30 9.94 12.21 -9.73
C ALA A 30 10.05 12.65 -11.21
N SER A 31 9.37 13.74 -11.60
CA SER A 31 9.41 14.31 -12.94
C SER A 31 10.79 14.87 -13.29
N VAL A 32 11.43 15.53 -12.33
CA VAL A 32 12.81 16.05 -12.49
C VAL A 32 13.79 14.88 -12.65
N LEU A 33 13.71 13.89 -11.74
CA LEU A 33 14.61 12.74 -11.73
C LEU A 33 14.42 11.85 -12.97
N LYS A 34 13.18 11.67 -13.43
CA LYS A 34 12.89 10.94 -14.68
C LYS A 34 13.65 11.57 -15.85
N ARG A 35 13.64 12.90 -15.98
CA ARG A 35 14.39 13.61 -17.05
C ARG A 35 15.91 13.47 -16.87
N ALA A 36 16.40 13.65 -15.64
CA ALA A 36 17.82 13.58 -15.33
C ALA A 36 18.42 12.20 -15.65
N HIS A 37 17.70 11.12 -15.29
CA HIS A 37 18.11 9.73 -15.53
C HIS A 37 17.70 9.22 -16.92
N ARG A 38 16.97 10.01 -17.72
CA ARG A 38 16.42 9.60 -19.03
C ARG A 38 15.54 8.35 -18.97
N PHE A 39 14.80 8.17 -17.89
CA PHE A 39 13.86 7.04 -17.75
C PHE A 39 12.72 7.15 -18.77
N GLY A 40 12.41 6.04 -19.45
CA GLY A 40 11.27 5.90 -20.35
C GLY A 40 9.96 5.60 -19.63
N GLY A 41 10.03 5.04 -18.41
CA GLY A 41 8.88 4.56 -17.65
C GLY A 41 7.85 5.65 -17.33
N LYS A 42 6.58 5.25 -17.17
CA LYS A 42 5.49 6.17 -16.80
C LYS A 42 5.55 6.49 -15.31
N LEU A 43 5.46 7.76 -14.95
CA LEU A 43 5.36 8.21 -13.56
C LEU A 43 4.09 7.66 -12.89
N ILE A 44 4.20 7.32 -11.61
CA ILE A 44 3.04 7.05 -10.77
C ILE A 44 2.32 8.38 -10.50
N ALA A 45 1.02 8.41 -10.75
CA ALA A 45 0.21 9.60 -10.53
C ALA A 45 0.10 9.92 -9.03
N PRO A 46 -0.03 11.21 -8.64
CA PRO A 46 0.00 11.65 -7.24
C PRO A 46 -0.98 10.89 -6.34
N GLU A 47 -2.21 10.66 -6.81
CA GLU A 47 -3.26 9.95 -6.07
C GLU A 47 -2.99 8.47 -5.84
N ARG A 48 -1.95 7.92 -6.50
CA ARG A 48 -1.52 6.53 -6.38
C ARG A 48 -0.24 6.37 -5.56
N LEU A 49 0.39 7.46 -5.15
CA LEU A 49 1.61 7.42 -4.33
C LEU A 49 1.28 6.92 -2.92
N HIS A 50 2.05 5.95 -2.42
CA HIS A 50 1.84 5.34 -1.11
C HIS A 50 3.08 4.60 -0.63
N ILE A 51 3.15 4.34 0.67
CA ILE A 51 4.04 3.33 1.24
C ILE A 51 3.19 2.09 1.53
N SER A 52 3.45 0.98 0.83
CA SER A 52 2.80 -0.30 1.12
C SER A 52 3.24 -0.83 2.47
N LEU A 53 2.30 -1.18 3.35
CA LEU A 53 2.55 -1.77 4.66
C LEU A 53 2.48 -3.29 4.61
N PHE A 54 1.40 -3.84 4.03
CA PHE A 54 1.16 -5.28 3.91
C PHE A 54 0.41 -5.59 2.63
N ALA A 55 0.93 -6.53 1.83
CA ALA A 55 0.20 -7.11 0.71
C ALA A 55 -0.80 -8.15 1.24
N LEU A 56 -2.06 -8.04 0.81
CA LEU A 56 -3.17 -8.91 1.23
C LEU A 56 -3.71 -9.75 0.07
N SER A 57 -3.08 -9.67 -1.10
CA SER A 57 -3.51 -10.43 -2.28
C SER A 57 -3.40 -11.93 -2.04
N GLY A 58 -4.43 -12.67 -2.44
CA GLY A 58 -4.47 -14.13 -2.25
C GLY A 58 -4.93 -14.58 -0.86
N LEU A 59 -5.31 -13.65 0.03
CA LEU A 59 -5.97 -14.03 1.28
C LEU A 59 -7.40 -14.51 0.99
N PRO A 60 -7.86 -15.62 1.60
CA PRO A 60 -9.25 -16.00 1.60
C PRO A 60 -10.13 -14.88 2.17
N GLU A 61 -11.36 -14.72 1.64
CA GLU A 61 -12.27 -13.65 2.07
C GLU A 61 -12.50 -13.61 3.59
N GLY A 62 -12.61 -14.78 4.24
CA GLY A 62 -12.76 -14.87 5.70
C GLY A 62 -11.58 -14.26 6.49
N HIS A 63 -10.41 -14.10 5.89
CA HIS A 63 -9.26 -13.47 6.55
C HIS A 63 -9.30 -11.93 6.49
N LEU A 64 -10.12 -11.35 5.63
CA LEU A 64 -10.27 -9.88 5.57
C LEU A 64 -10.93 -9.33 6.85
N CYS A 65 -11.84 -10.09 7.46
CA CYS A 65 -12.40 -9.74 8.78
C CYS A 65 -11.29 -9.69 9.85
N ALA A 66 -10.39 -10.69 9.86
CA ALA A 66 -9.26 -10.71 10.79
C ALA A 66 -8.28 -9.54 10.57
N VAL A 67 -8.06 -9.12 9.31
CA VAL A 67 -7.28 -7.89 8.99
C VAL A 67 -7.97 -6.66 9.53
N TRP A 68 -9.29 -6.54 9.33
CA TRP A 68 -10.09 -5.42 9.84
C TRP A 68 -9.99 -5.32 11.36
N GLU A 69 -10.25 -6.40 12.07
CA GLU A 69 -10.19 -6.45 13.53
C GLU A 69 -8.79 -6.15 14.05
N ALA A 70 -7.74 -6.69 13.40
CA ALA A 70 -6.36 -6.36 13.74
C ALA A 70 -6.05 -4.88 13.56
N ALA A 71 -6.56 -4.27 12.49
CA ALA A 71 -6.40 -2.84 12.23
C ALA A 71 -7.11 -1.98 13.29
N MET A 72 -8.28 -2.41 13.75
CA MET A 72 -9.02 -1.74 14.84
C MET A 72 -8.34 -1.85 16.21
N ASP A 73 -7.52 -2.87 16.43
CA ASP A 73 -6.79 -3.06 17.69
C ASP A 73 -5.54 -2.17 17.81
N VAL A 74 -5.04 -1.64 16.70
CA VAL A 74 -3.80 -0.83 16.71
C VAL A 74 -4.09 0.57 17.23
N ARG A 75 -3.40 0.96 18.30
CA ARG A 75 -3.47 2.28 18.92
C ARG A 75 -2.10 2.94 18.82
N THR A 76 -2.03 4.05 18.12
CA THR A 76 -0.82 4.87 18.03
C THR A 76 -1.20 6.29 17.62
N GLU A 77 -0.41 7.24 18.08
CA GLU A 77 -0.51 8.63 17.66
C GLU A 77 -0.06 8.80 16.21
N PRO A 78 -0.53 9.85 15.52
CA PRO A 78 0.06 10.30 14.26
C PRO A 78 1.58 10.45 14.38
N PHE A 79 2.29 10.12 13.32
CA PHE A 79 3.76 10.17 13.31
C PHE A 79 4.30 10.67 11.98
N GLU A 80 5.49 11.27 12.06
CA GLU A 80 6.19 11.76 10.89
C GLU A 80 6.91 10.63 10.15
N VAL A 81 6.94 10.74 8.82
CA VAL A 81 7.81 9.99 7.92
C VAL A 81 8.63 10.96 7.10
N LEU A 82 9.90 10.59 6.86
CA LEU A 82 10.82 11.41 6.06
C LEU A 82 11.57 10.51 5.09
N LEU A 83 11.50 10.86 3.81
CA LEU A 83 12.18 10.20 2.70
C LEU A 83 13.20 11.16 2.13
N ASP A 84 14.47 10.75 2.02
CA ASP A 84 15.61 11.62 1.72
C ASP A 84 16.55 11.06 0.64
N ARG A 85 16.21 9.93 0.03
CA ARG A 85 17.03 9.28 -1.00
C ARG A 85 16.17 8.57 -2.02
N THR A 86 16.71 8.41 -3.22
CA THR A 86 16.13 7.56 -4.26
C THR A 86 17.06 6.41 -4.60
N ALA A 87 16.47 5.30 -5.05
CA ALA A 87 17.20 4.13 -5.52
C ALA A 87 16.32 3.33 -6.50
N SER A 88 16.91 2.46 -7.27
CA SER A 88 16.17 1.39 -7.94
C SER A 88 16.31 0.10 -7.20
N PHE A 89 15.18 -0.57 -6.93
CA PHE A 89 15.20 -1.92 -6.42
C PHE A 89 15.41 -2.93 -7.54
N ARG A 90 15.98 -4.08 -7.22
CA ARG A 90 16.01 -5.20 -8.14
C ARG A 90 14.57 -5.65 -8.42
N GLY A 91 14.18 -5.56 -9.68
CA GLY A 91 12.89 -6.01 -10.18
C GLY A 91 13.03 -7.21 -11.10
N ARG A 92 11.94 -7.55 -11.79
CA ARG A 92 12.02 -8.45 -12.94
C ARG A 92 12.79 -7.76 -14.07
N THR A 93 13.44 -8.56 -14.93
CA THR A 93 14.14 -8.03 -16.10
C THR A 93 13.26 -7.04 -16.87
N GLY A 94 13.76 -5.82 -17.06
CA GLY A 94 13.05 -4.76 -17.76
C GLY A 94 11.99 -4.01 -16.94
N ASN A 95 11.88 -4.27 -15.62
CA ASN A 95 10.86 -3.64 -14.77
C ASN A 95 11.39 -3.37 -13.35
N CYS A 96 12.40 -2.51 -13.24
CA CYS A 96 13.00 -2.09 -11.97
C CYS A 96 12.18 -0.94 -11.38
N PRO A 97 11.63 -1.06 -10.16
CA PRO A 97 10.98 0.06 -9.51
C PRO A 97 12.03 1.10 -9.08
N PHE A 98 11.86 2.34 -9.53
CA PHE A 98 12.59 3.49 -9.03
C PHE A 98 11.77 4.11 -7.89
N VAL A 99 12.37 4.22 -6.73
CA VAL A 99 11.68 4.48 -5.47
C VAL A 99 12.30 5.64 -4.70
N LEU A 100 11.48 6.31 -3.91
CA LEU A 100 11.89 7.24 -2.86
C LEU A 100 11.93 6.46 -1.54
N ILE A 101 13.05 6.54 -0.83
CA ILE A 101 13.34 5.83 0.43
C ILE A 101 13.84 6.80 1.49
N GLY A 102 13.94 6.33 2.72
CA GLY A 102 14.48 7.11 3.83
C GLY A 102 15.27 6.25 4.81
N GLY A 103 15.94 6.90 5.71
CA GLY A 103 16.73 6.29 6.77
C GLY A 103 16.08 6.43 8.14
N LYS A 104 16.74 7.16 9.05
CA LYS A 104 16.29 7.35 10.43
C LYS A 104 14.89 7.95 10.58
N GLY A 105 14.42 8.71 9.60
CA GLY A 105 13.09 9.32 9.58
C GLY A 105 11.92 8.32 9.44
N LEU A 106 12.19 7.01 9.34
CA LEU A 106 11.18 5.98 9.13
C LEU A 106 10.98 5.03 10.32
N HIS A 107 11.67 5.24 11.44
CA HIS A 107 11.61 4.33 12.59
C HIS A 107 10.20 4.21 13.19
N ARG A 108 9.43 5.31 13.24
CA ARG A 108 8.03 5.30 13.73
C ARG A 108 7.13 4.48 12.81
N LEU A 109 7.31 4.59 11.50
CA LEU A 109 6.59 3.78 10.51
C LEU A 109 6.93 2.29 10.65
N GLN A 110 8.20 1.95 10.88
CA GLN A 110 8.63 0.57 11.10
C GLN A 110 8.01 0.00 12.38
N SER A 111 8.04 0.76 13.49
CA SER A 111 7.39 0.37 14.76
C SER A 111 5.87 0.20 14.58
N PHE A 112 5.21 1.11 13.87
CA PHE A 112 3.79 1.00 13.54
C PHE A 112 3.48 -0.27 12.76
N ARG A 113 4.29 -0.57 11.71
CA ARG A 113 4.11 -1.79 10.92
C ARG A 113 4.31 -3.05 11.77
N GLN A 114 5.27 -3.05 12.69
CA GLN A 114 5.48 -4.17 13.63
C GLN A 114 4.27 -4.38 14.55
N MET A 115 3.70 -3.31 15.11
CA MET A 115 2.47 -3.38 15.92
C MET A 115 1.30 -3.95 15.13
N LEU A 116 1.08 -3.47 13.91
CA LEU A 116 0.01 -3.95 13.04
C LEU A 116 0.24 -5.42 12.63
N GLY A 117 1.48 -5.81 12.32
CA GLY A 117 1.85 -7.20 12.04
C GLY A 117 1.62 -8.11 13.24
N ALA A 118 1.96 -7.69 14.45
CA ALA A 118 1.70 -8.42 15.68
C ALA A 118 0.18 -8.57 15.95
N ALA A 119 -0.61 -7.52 15.68
CA ALA A 119 -2.07 -7.59 15.79
C ALA A 119 -2.66 -8.61 14.81
N MET A 120 -2.21 -8.61 13.55
CA MET A 120 -2.60 -9.59 12.54
C MET A 120 -2.16 -11.01 12.92
N ALA A 121 -0.96 -11.19 13.45
CA ALA A 121 -0.46 -12.50 13.89
C ALA A 121 -1.31 -13.11 15.02
N ARG A 122 -1.79 -12.30 15.97
CA ARG A 122 -2.73 -12.73 17.04
C ARG A 122 -4.05 -13.23 16.48
N ARG A 123 -4.43 -12.77 15.28
CA ARG A 123 -5.67 -13.19 14.58
C ARG A 123 -5.43 -14.27 13.51
N GLY A 124 -4.32 -15.01 13.62
CA GLY A 124 -4.01 -16.16 12.75
C GLY A 124 -3.32 -15.79 11.44
N LEU A 125 -3.02 -14.50 11.17
CA LEU A 125 -2.42 -14.02 9.92
C LEU A 125 -0.89 -13.93 10.00
N ARG A 126 -0.22 -14.87 10.67
CA ARG A 126 1.24 -14.87 10.89
C ARG A 126 2.07 -14.79 9.60
N ARG A 127 1.57 -15.35 8.49
CA ARG A 127 2.26 -15.32 7.20
C ARG A 127 2.40 -13.92 6.60
N LEU A 128 1.62 -12.95 7.07
CA LEU A 128 1.71 -11.56 6.66
C LEU A 128 2.79 -10.77 7.43
N ALA A 129 3.26 -11.31 8.54
CA ALA A 129 4.27 -10.67 9.39
C ALA A 129 5.69 -10.84 8.82
N ASP A 130 5.87 -10.63 7.50
CA ASP A 130 7.20 -10.64 6.86
C ASP A 130 8.08 -9.56 7.50
N THR A 131 9.31 -9.96 7.87
CA THR A 131 10.29 -9.09 8.53
C THR A 131 11.06 -8.22 7.54
N ASN A 132 11.12 -8.63 6.26
CA ASN A 132 11.85 -7.88 5.22
C ASN A 132 11.01 -6.73 4.69
N PHE A 133 11.11 -5.59 5.35
CA PHE A 133 10.37 -4.40 5.00
C PHE A 133 11.31 -3.21 4.77
N THR A 134 11.37 -2.75 3.53
CA THR A 134 12.02 -1.49 3.17
C THR A 134 10.93 -0.48 2.82
N PRO A 135 10.62 0.48 3.72
CA PRO A 135 9.62 1.52 3.43
C PRO A 135 10.02 2.33 2.22
N HIS A 136 9.13 2.47 1.25
CA HIS A 136 9.39 3.24 0.02
C HIS A 136 8.10 3.73 -0.64
N VAL A 137 8.24 4.79 -1.43
CA VAL A 137 7.23 5.24 -2.38
C VAL A 137 7.75 4.97 -3.79
N THR A 138 7.02 4.17 -4.58
CA THR A 138 7.38 3.93 -5.98
C THR A 138 7.05 5.14 -6.82
N LEU A 139 8.04 5.64 -7.58
CA LEU A 139 7.93 6.81 -8.44
C LEU A 139 7.59 6.42 -9.88
N LEU A 140 8.24 5.39 -10.39
CA LEU A 140 8.03 4.80 -11.72
C LEU A 140 8.64 3.40 -11.79
N TYR A 141 8.41 2.71 -12.88
CA TYR A 141 9.09 1.46 -13.26
C TYR A 141 9.84 1.70 -14.56
N ASP A 142 11.08 1.22 -14.66
CA ASP A 142 11.90 1.35 -15.86
C ASP A 142 12.69 0.07 -16.13
N ALA A 143 13.19 -0.06 -17.35
CA ALA A 143 14.08 -1.15 -17.74
C ALA A 143 15.48 -0.98 -17.13
N VAL A 144 15.89 0.27 -16.87
CA VAL A 144 17.19 0.63 -16.33
C VAL A 144 17.04 1.07 -14.87
N GLY A 145 17.94 0.60 -14.02
CA GLY A 145 18.01 1.03 -12.63
C GLY A 145 18.98 2.18 -12.43
N ALA A 146 18.77 2.98 -11.36
CA ALA A 146 19.70 3.97 -10.86
C ALA A 146 20.28 3.55 -9.50
N ALA A 147 21.52 3.93 -9.22
CA ALA A 147 22.13 3.78 -7.90
C ALA A 147 21.38 4.64 -6.85
N GLU A 148 21.59 4.31 -5.57
CA GLU A 148 21.08 5.15 -4.48
C GLU A 148 21.72 6.53 -4.53
N TYR A 149 20.87 7.57 -4.40
CA TYR A 149 21.29 8.95 -4.44
C TYR A 149 20.46 9.79 -3.44
N PRO A 150 21.10 10.70 -2.66
CA PRO A 150 20.39 11.60 -1.75
C PRO A 150 19.56 12.61 -2.54
N THR A 151 18.41 12.98 -1.97
CA THR A 151 17.50 14.00 -2.53
C THR A 151 17.10 14.99 -1.45
N GLU A 152 16.48 16.09 -1.87
CA GLU A 152 15.76 16.97 -0.95
C GLU A 152 14.77 16.17 -0.12
N PRO A 153 14.82 16.27 1.22
CA PRO A 153 13.94 15.50 2.06
C PRO A 153 12.47 15.86 1.87
N ILE A 154 11.62 14.84 1.70
CA ILE A 154 10.17 15.00 1.65
C ILE A 154 9.55 14.20 2.78
N GLY A 155 8.76 14.88 3.63
CA GLY A 155 8.09 14.25 4.76
C GLY A 155 6.63 14.67 4.86
N TRP A 156 5.87 13.85 5.60
CA TRP A 156 4.49 14.14 5.99
C TRP A 156 4.14 13.44 7.30
N THR A 157 3.07 13.92 7.94
CA THR A 157 2.47 13.24 9.10
C THR A 157 1.52 12.14 8.62
N VAL A 158 1.81 10.90 8.98
CA VAL A 158 0.85 9.79 8.81
C VAL A 158 -0.22 9.92 9.90
N ARG A 159 -1.45 10.28 9.49
CA ARG A 159 -2.62 10.44 10.37
C ARG A 159 -3.61 9.29 10.24
N GLU A 160 -3.48 8.50 9.21
CA GLU A 160 -4.32 7.33 8.92
C GLU A 160 -3.55 6.30 8.09
N PHE A 161 -3.99 5.07 8.11
CA PHE A 161 -3.63 4.08 7.13
C PHE A 161 -4.87 3.54 6.44
N VAL A 162 -4.72 2.99 5.25
CA VAL A 162 -5.84 2.67 4.38
C VAL A 162 -5.73 1.27 3.82
N LEU A 163 -6.89 0.65 3.54
CA LEU A 163 -7.00 -0.54 2.69
C LEU A 163 -7.25 -0.08 1.26
N ILE A 164 -6.38 -0.47 0.35
CA ILE A 164 -6.46 -0.13 -1.07
C ILE A 164 -6.75 -1.39 -1.89
N ARG A 165 -7.70 -1.26 -2.80
CA ARG A 165 -7.91 -2.18 -3.92
C ARG A 165 -7.31 -1.56 -5.19
N SER A 166 -6.41 -2.29 -5.85
CA SER A 166 -5.78 -1.87 -7.10
C SER A 166 -6.19 -2.84 -8.22
N LEU A 167 -6.99 -2.38 -9.14
CA LEU A 167 -7.37 -3.09 -10.37
C LEU A 167 -7.06 -2.19 -11.58
N ASN A 168 -7.91 -1.20 -11.86
CA ASN A 168 -7.72 -0.21 -12.92
C ASN A 168 -7.33 1.18 -12.36
N GLY A 169 -6.88 1.22 -11.12
CA GLY A 169 -6.54 2.40 -10.32
C GLY A 169 -6.40 1.99 -8.88
N HIS A 170 -6.32 2.99 -7.97
CA HIS A 170 -6.34 2.76 -6.52
C HIS A 170 -7.67 3.22 -5.96
N GLU A 171 -8.44 2.29 -5.40
CA GLU A 171 -9.66 2.56 -4.66
C GLU A 171 -9.38 2.38 -3.16
N ARG A 172 -9.58 3.43 -2.38
CA ARG A 172 -9.47 3.38 -0.92
C ARG A 172 -10.77 2.82 -0.35
N LEU A 173 -10.75 1.55 0.09
CA LEU A 173 -11.92 0.85 0.60
C LEU A 173 -12.24 1.23 2.04
N VAL A 174 -11.20 1.39 2.86
CA VAL A 174 -11.31 1.65 4.30
C VAL A 174 -10.19 2.58 4.74
N ARG A 175 -10.47 3.38 5.78
CA ARG A 175 -9.51 4.27 6.45
C ARG A 175 -9.54 4.00 7.93
N TRP A 176 -8.37 3.89 8.55
CA TRP A 176 -8.20 3.81 10.01
C TRP A 176 -7.38 5.00 10.47
N PRO A 177 -8.03 5.98 11.13
CA PRO A 177 -7.30 7.10 11.70
C PRO A 177 -6.36 6.62 12.81
N LEU A 178 -5.21 7.29 12.96
CA LEU A 178 -4.32 7.12 14.09
C LEU A 178 -4.76 8.10 15.20
N TRP A 179 -4.82 7.62 16.44
CA TRP A 179 -5.50 8.33 17.53
C TRP A 179 -4.59 8.65 18.71
N VAL A 180 -4.85 9.78 19.31
CA VAL A 180 -4.59 10.02 20.72
C VAL A 180 -5.85 9.63 21.51
N ASP A 181 -5.72 9.01 22.62
CA ASP A 181 -6.56 8.15 23.46
C ASP A 181 -7.98 8.64 23.83
N ASN A 182 -8.78 9.30 22.99
CA ASN A 182 -10.08 9.80 23.45
C ASN A 182 -11.31 9.64 22.53
N GLN A 183 -11.29 8.89 21.43
CA GLN A 183 -12.53 8.67 20.67
C GLN A 183 -12.64 7.22 20.14
N ARG A 184 -13.66 6.49 20.59
CA ARG A 184 -13.97 5.14 20.13
C ARG A 184 -14.72 5.21 18.79
N ALA A 185 -14.16 4.63 17.74
CA ALA A 185 -14.94 4.31 16.54
C ALA A 185 -15.84 3.08 16.82
N HIS A 186 -17.09 3.18 16.40
CA HIS A 186 -18.08 2.13 16.63
C HIS A 186 -17.93 0.99 15.59
N PRO A 187 -18.18 -0.30 15.95
CA PRO A 187 -18.07 -1.45 15.03
C PRO A 187 -19.07 -1.46 13.86
N ALA A 188 -19.99 -0.48 13.80
CA ALA A 188 -21.07 -0.43 12.82
C ALA A 188 -20.65 0.00 11.40
N ASP A 189 -19.40 0.44 11.19
CA ASP A 189 -18.94 1.04 9.93
C ASP A 189 -18.21 0.05 8.98
N ILE A 190 -18.45 -1.26 9.12
CA ILE A 190 -17.92 -2.23 8.14
C ILE A 190 -18.69 -2.03 6.82
N PRO A 191 -18.06 -1.52 5.75
CA PRO A 191 -18.76 -1.38 4.47
C PRO A 191 -19.15 -2.76 3.95
N ARG A 192 -20.44 -3.05 3.84
CA ARG A 192 -20.99 -4.31 3.30
C ARG A 192 -20.46 -4.66 1.90
N ARG A 193 -19.83 -3.70 1.20
CA ARG A 193 -19.19 -3.89 -0.11
C ARG A 193 -17.93 -4.76 -0.11
N ILE A 194 -17.34 -5.04 1.04
CA ILE A 194 -16.14 -5.90 1.11
C ILE A 194 -16.53 -7.39 1.01
N ILE A 195 -17.78 -7.74 1.38
CA ILE A 195 -18.24 -9.12 1.50
C ILE A 195 -19.00 -9.59 0.25
N SER A 196 -19.42 -8.71 -0.68
CA SER A 196 -20.40 -9.05 -1.72
C SER A 196 -19.84 -9.25 -3.14
N SER A 197 -18.53 -9.34 -3.34
CA SER A 197 -17.95 -9.52 -4.68
C SER A 197 -17.86 -11.00 -5.15
N GLY A 198 -18.41 -11.97 -4.42
CA GLY A 198 -18.24 -13.41 -4.67
C GLY A 198 -19.49 -14.19 -5.06
N LYS A 199 -20.67 -13.54 -5.24
CA LYS A 199 -21.90 -14.33 -5.50
C LYS A 199 -22.69 -13.82 -6.70
N ALA A 200 -22.22 -14.16 -7.90
CA ALA A 200 -23.04 -14.15 -9.11
C ALA A 200 -22.47 -15.16 -10.12
N ALA A 201 -22.74 -16.44 -9.96
CA ALA A 201 -22.87 -17.44 -11.02
C ALA A 201 -23.08 -18.83 -10.41
N ALA A 202 -24.31 -19.19 -10.09
CA ALA A 202 -24.80 -20.58 -10.15
C ALA A 202 -26.31 -20.58 -9.83
N SER A 203 -27.10 -20.70 -10.87
CA SER A 203 -28.18 -21.71 -11.00
C SER A 203 -29.21 -21.26 -12.04
N SER A 204 -29.12 -21.80 -13.21
CA SER A 204 -30.31 -21.98 -14.07
C SER A 204 -30.74 -23.44 -13.90
N PRO A 205 -32.00 -23.72 -13.56
CA PRO A 205 -32.51 -25.07 -13.58
C PRO A 205 -32.83 -25.49 -15.01
N ARG A 206 -32.39 -26.66 -15.42
CA ARG A 206 -32.88 -27.35 -16.59
C ARG A 206 -34.30 -27.80 -16.30
N SER A 207 -35.26 -27.35 -17.06
CA SER A 207 -36.59 -27.92 -17.15
C SER A 207 -36.62 -28.83 -18.36
N SER A 208 -37.09 -30.04 -18.12
CA SER A 208 -37.70 -31.10 -18.93
C SER A 208 -37.83 -30.88 -20.41
#